data_daab124a8ca98c47e00dc2892b95908b
#
_entry.id   daab124a8ca98c47e00dc2892b95908b
#
_cell.length_a   1.000
_cell.length_b   1.000
_cell.length_c   1.000
_cell.angle_alpha   90.00
_cell.angle_beta   90.00
_cell.angle_gamma   90.00
#
_symmetry.space_group_name_H-M   'P 1'
#
loop_
_entity.id
_entity.type
_entity.pdbx_description
1 polymer ?
#
loop_
_entity_poly.entity_id
_entity_poly.type
_entity_poly.pdbx_seq_one_letter_code
_entity_poly.pdbx_strand_id
1 'polypeptide(L)'
;MKQAKTYENVTKRFYRPEIRKCLECQKPIKRVVTLSQRTVVTLHEVIKVVHGGYRCRNPKCTAQGRTYRSAEADALALPGFTFGLDIVLLVGKLHLGKHQTLDETHETISECLAPLGVSISRREVLYLFDAFSALLRATSDLREAKRIKYPVREMVCKE
;
A
#
# COMPACT_ATOMS: atom_id res chain seq x y z
N MET A 1 -5.85 1.67 26.87
CA MET A 1 -6.58 1.29 25.64
C MET A 1 -6.36 2.37 24.59
N LYS A 2 -5.86 2.03 23.40
CA LYS A 2 -5.78 2.98 22.28
C LYS A 2 -7.21 3.25 21.80
N GLN A 3 -7.67 4.49 21.89
CA GLN A 3 -8.95 4.89 21.29
C GLN A 3 -8.86 4.71 19.78
N ALA A 4 -9.81 3.98 19.21
CA ALA A 4 -9.91 3.85 17.75
C ALA A 4 -10.25 5.22 17.16
N LYS A 5 -9.45 5.70 16.21
CA LYS A 5 -9.76 6.92 15.48
C LYS A 5 -11.08 6.74 14.74
N THR A 6 -12.03 7.64 14.96
CA THR A 6 -13.32 7.67 14.25
C THR A 6 -13.21 8.68 13.11
N TYR A 7 -13.69 8.32 11.94
CA TYR A 7 -13.67 9.17 10.75
C TYR A 7 -15.10 9.42 10.30
N GLU A 8 -15.44 10.65 9.94
CA GLU A 8 -16.82 11.05 9.61
C GLU A 8 -17.26 10.60 8.21
N ASN A 9 -16.39 10.72 7.22
CA ASN A 9 -16.71 10.43 5.82
C ASN A 9 -15.89 9.23 5.32
N VAL A 10 -16.40 8.02 5.55
CA VAL A 10 -15.70 6.79 5.17
C VAL A 10 -16.39 6.09 4.00
N THR A 11 -15.71 6.00 2.87
CA THR A 11 -16.18 5.25 1.70
C THR A 11 -15.84 3.78 1.85
N LYS A 12 -16.86 2.90 1.84
CA LYS A 12 -16.63 1.45 1.92
C LYS A 12 -16.36 0.87 0.53
N ARG A 13 -15.22 0.23 0.35
CA ARG A 13 -14.83 -0.42 -0.92
C ARG A 13 -14.51 -1.89 -0.73
N PHE A 14 -15.06 -2.72 -1.64
CA PHE A 14 -14.85 -4.16 -1.70
C PHE A 14 -13.83 -4.48 -2.77
N TYR A 15 -12.73 -5.10 -2.37
CA TYR A 15 -11.65 -5.50 -3.27
C TYR A 15 -11.72 -6.98 -3.58
N ARG A 16 -11.58 -7.31 -4.86
CA ARG A 16 -11.56 -8.68 -5.40
C ARG A 16 -10.21 -8.91 -6.06
N PRO A 17 -9.74 -10.17 -6.15
CA PRO A 17 -8.56 -10.47 -6.95
C PRO A 17 -8.75 -10.02 -8.40
N GLU A 18 -7.69 -9.58 -9.02
CA GLU A 18 -7.65 -9.17 -10.43
C GLU A 18 -7.89 -10.38 -11.35
N ILE A 19 -7.50 -11.56 -10.90
CA ILE A 19 -7.76 -12.82 -11.59
C ILE A 19 -9.17 -13.34 -11.26
N ARG A 20 -9.89 -13.81 -12.27
CA ARG A 20 -11.23 -14.40 -12.12
C ARG A 20 -11.22 -15.92 -12.17
N LYS A 21 -10.14 -16.50 -12.68
CA LYS A 21 -9.99 -17.95 -12.87
C LYS A 21 -8.76 -18.46 -12.12
N CYS A 22 -8.83 -19.70 -11.69
CA CYS A 22 -7.66 -20.37 -11.09
C CYS A 22 -6.52 -20.46 -12.11
N LEU A 23 -5.32 -20.17 -11.70
CA LEU A 23 -4.14 -20.21 -12.59
C LEU A 23 -3.82 -21.63 -13.08
N GLU A 24 -4.16 -22.65 -12.28
CA GLU A 24 -3.85 -24.05 -12.59
C GLU A 24 -4.95 -24.73 -13.45
N CYS A 25 -6.21 -24.70 -13.00
CA CYS A 25 -7.28 -25.45 -13.64
C CYS A 25 -8.24 -24.57 -14.47
N GLN A 26 -8.01 -23.27 -14.58
CA GLN A 26 -8.77 -22.29 -15.33
C GLN A 26 -10.28 -22.19 -14.94
N LYS A 27 -10.71 -22.92 -13.90
CA LYS A 27 -12.08 -22.79 -13.37
C LYS A 27 -12.27 -21.50 -12.58
N PRO A 28 -13.49 -20.94 -12.54
CA PRO A 28 -13.75 -19.70 -11.82
C PRO A 28 -13.48 -19.87 -10.32
N ILE A 29 -12.79 -18.87 -9.74
CA ILE A 29 -12.60 -18.77 -8.30
C ILE A 29 -13.82 -18.13 -7.65
N LYS A 30 -14.15 -18.55 -6.42
CA LYS A 30 -15.29 -18.01 -5.67
C LYS A 30 -14.84 -17.41 -4.35
N ARG A 31 -15.57 -16.38 -3.91
CA ARG A 31 -15.36 -15.77 -2.59
C ARG A 31 -15.67 -16.80 -1.51
N VAL A 32 -14.76 -16.93 -0.56
CA VAL A 32 -14.87 -17.87 0.57
C VAL A 32 -14.89 -17.14 1.90
N VAL A 33 -14.11 -16.07 2.03
CA VAL A 33 -13.89 -15.40 3.30
C VAL A 33 -13.62 -13.90 3.09
N THR A 34 -13.83 -13.12 4.13
CA THR A 34 -13.28 -11.76 4.23
C THR A 34 -11.94 -11.86 4.94
N LEU A 35 -10.86 -11.53 4.22
CA LEU A 35 -9.49 -11.62 4.74
C LEU A 35 -9.20 -10.54 5.78
N SER A 36 -9.61 -9.31 5.48
CA SER A 36 -9.40 -8.17 6.35
C SER A 36 -10.42 -7.07 6.11
N GLN A 37 -10.66 -6.29 7.15
CA GLN A 37 -11.33 -5.01 7.06
C GLN A 37 -10.46 -3.99 7.78
N ARG A 38 -10.04 -2.95 7.07
CA ARG A 38 -9.22 -1.88 7.66
C ARG A 38 -9.61 -0.54 7.08
N THR A 39 -9.43 0.52 7.86
CA THR A 39 -9.57 1.88 7.36
C THR A 39 -8.21 2.35 6.86
N VAL A 40 -8.19 2.92 5.68
CA VAL A 40 -7.01 3.53 5.05
C VAL A 40 -7.33 4.98 4.74
N VAL A 41 -6.49 5.88 5.22
CA VAL A 41 -6.53 7.31 4.93
C VAL A 41 -5.60 7.56 3.75
N THR A 42 -6.14 8.08 2.66
CA THR A 42 -5.36 8.55 1.50
C THR A 42 -5.35 10.08 1.47
N LEU A 43 -4.63 10.68 0.55
CA LEU A 43 -4.63 12.14 0.35
C LEU A 43 -5.99 12.71 -0.08
N HIS A 44 -6.88 11.86 -0.61
CA HIS A 44 -8.12 12.29 -1.24
C HIS A 44 -9.38 11.85 -0.49
N GLU A 45 -9.31 10.74 0.22
CA GLU A 45 -10.48 10.15 0.89
C GLU A 45 -10.06 9.19 2.02
N VAL A 46 -11.02 8.88 2.88
CA VAL A 46 -10.89 7.81 3.88
C VAL A 46 -11.68 6.59 3.41
N ILE A 47 -11.00 5.47 3.25
CA ILE A 47 -11.57 4.26 2.67
C ILE A 47 -11.63 3.15 3.71
N LYS A 48 -12.80 2.54 3.89
CA LYS A 48 -12.93 1.26 4.57
C LYS A 48 -12.73 0.14 3.56
N VAL A 49 -11.52 -0.39 3.52
CA VAL A 49 -11.10 -1.49 2.64
C VAL A 49 -11.66 -2.80 3.17
N VAL A 50 -12.47 -3.48 2.38
CA VAL A 50 -12.96 -4.84 2.65
C VAL A 50 -12.30 -5.78 1.64
N HIS A 51 -11.38 -6.60 2.12
CA HIS A 51 -10.56 -7.46 1.30
C HIS A 51 -11.14 -8.87 1.26
N GLY A 52 -11.66 -9.30 0.10
CA GLY A 52 -12.22 -10.64 -0.10
C GLY A 52 -11.15 -11.68 -0.43
N GLY A 53 -11.23 -12.83 0.21
CA GLY A 53 -10.44 -14.03 -0.14
C GLY A 53 -11.21 -14.94 -1.07
N TYR A 54 -10.59 -15.35 -2.17
CA TYR A 54 -11.16 -16.20 -3.21
C TYR A 54 -10.37 -17.49 -3.33
N ARG A 55 -11.05 -18.61 -3.57
CA ARG A 55 -10.42 -19.93 -3.71
C ARG A 55 -10.97 -20.70 -4.90
N CYS A 56 -10.13 -21.58 -5.45
CA CYS A 56 -10.57 -22.62 -6.37
C CYS A 56 -11.39 -23.66 -5.62
N ARG A 57 -12.55 -24.00 -6.13
CA ARG A 57 -13.43 -25.04 -5.56
C ARG A 57 -13.28 -26.40 -6.24
N ASN A 58 -12.40 -26.54 -7.23
CA ASN A 58 -12.15 -27.81 -7.87
C ASN A 58 -11.35 -28.74 -6.96
N PRO A 59 -11.93 -29.87 -6.49
CA PRO A 59 -11.24 -30.77 -5.54
C PRO A 59 -10.03 -31.48 -6.17
N LYS A 60 -9.99 -31.56 -7.50
CA LYS A 60 -8.87 -32.16 -8.24
C LYS A 60 -7.79 -31.16 -8.64
N CYS A 61 -7.86 -29.92 -8.14
CA CYS A 61 -6.88 -28.88 -8.49
C CYS A 61 -5.75 -28.85 -7.47
N THR A 62 -4.51 -28.83 -7.94
CA THR A 62 -3.30 -28.69 -7.09
C THR A 62 -3.30 -27.38 -6.30
N ALA A 63 -3.97 -26.32 -6.81
CA ALA A 63 -4.15 -25.05 -6.12
C ALA A 63 -5.38 -25.02 -5.19
N GLN A 64 -5.97 -26.17 -4.87
CA GLN A 64 -7.06 -26.24 -3.89
C GLN A 64 -6.57 -25.69 -2.53
N GLY A 65 -7.36 -24.80 -1.94
CA GLY A 65 -6.99 -24.16 -0.67
C GLY A 65 -6.14 -22.89 -0.80
N ARG A 66 -5.47 -22.65 -1.94
CA ARG A 66 -4.76 -21.39 -2.18
C ARG A 66 -5.75 -20.22 -2.21
N THR A 67 -5.47 -19.21 -1.40
CA THR A 67 -6.30 -18.01 -1.33
C THR A 67 -5.73 -16.94 -2.26
N TYR A 68 -6.56 -16.51 -3.20
CA TYR A 68 -6.29 -15.38 -4.09
C TYR A 68 -6.85 -14.10 -3.45
N ARG A 69 -6.06 -13.04 -3.49
CA ARG A 69 -6.37 -11.74 -2.89
C ARG A 69 -6.08 -10.62 -3.87
N SER A 70 -6.60 -9.42 -3.62
CA SER A 70 -6.37 -8.27 -4.48
C SER A 70 -5.00 -7.64 -4.21
N ALA A 71 -4.20 -7.49 -5.25
CA ALA A 71 -2.95 -6.76 -5.20
C ALA A 71 -3.19 -5.24 -5.08
N GLU A 72 -4.27 -4.74 -5.69
CA GLU A 72 -4.67 -3.34 -5.58
C GLU A 72 -4.97 -2.96 -4.12
N ALA A 73 -5.73 -3.79 -3.39
CA ALA A 73 -6.02 -3.56 -1.97
C ALA A 73 -4.75 -3.58 -1.10
N ASP A 74 -3.79 -4.43 -1.46
CA ASP A 74 -2.51 -4.51 -0.74
C ASP A 74 -1.62 -3.29 -1.01
N ALA A 75 -1.69 -2.73 -2.23
CA ALA A 75 -0.92 -1.55 -2.62
C ALA A 75 -1.43 -0.23 -2.01
N LEU A 76 -2.66 -0.19 -1.46
CA LEU A 76 -3.20 1.04 -0.89
C LEU A 76 -2.42 1.54 0.32
N ALA A 77 -1.98 0.65 1.18
CA ALA A 77 -1.21 1.01 2.38
C ALA A 77 -0.34 -0.16 2.83
N LEU A 78 0.78 0.16 3.45
CA LEU A 78 1.68 -0.83 4.04
C LEU A 78 0.97 -1.66 5.13
N PRO A 79 1.39 -2.92 5.36
CA PRO A 79 0.86 -3.74 6.45
C PRO A 79 0.98 -3.04 7.80
N GLY A 80 -0.13 -2.97 8.54
CA GLY A 80 -0.16 -2.32 9.85
C GLY A 80 -0.29 -0.79 9.84
N PHE A 81 -0.26 -0.14 8.67
CA PHE A 81 -0.42 1.30 8.55
C PHE A 81 -1.88 1.68 8.25
N THR A 82 -2.35 2.75 8.88
CA THR A 82 -3.65 3.38 8.60
C THR A 82 -3.53 4.39 7.44
N PHE A 83 -2.38 5.03 7.30
CA PHE A 83 -2.12 5.98 6.23
C PHE A 83 -1.72 5.27 4.95
N GLY A 84 -2.23 5.74 3.82
CA GLY A 84 -1.99 5.20 2.49
C GLY A 84 -0.54 5.36 2.04
N LEU A 85 -0.16 4.57 1.05
CA LEU A 85 1.17 4.64 0.46
C LEU A 85 1.44 6.00 -0.19
N ASP A 86 0.41 6.67 -0.70
CA ASP A 86 0.47 8.03 -1.24
C ASP A 86 0.95 9.06 -0.20
N ILE A 87 0.46 8.96 1.04
CA ILE A 87 0.90 9.81 2.15
C ILE A 87 2.34 9.48 2.55
N VAL A 88 2.72 8.20 2.60
CA VAL A 88 4.09 7.76 2.88
C VAL A 88 5.06 8.35 1.86
N LEU A 89 4.70 8.29 0.57
CA LEU A 89 5.51 8.85 -0.52
C LEU A 89 5.58 10.37 -0.46
N LEU A 90 4.49 11.05 -0.09
CA LEU A 90 4.48 12.50 0.08
C LEU A 90 5.39 12.94 1.23
N VAL A 91 5.33 12.27 2.38
CA VAL A 91 6.23 12.53 3.51
C VAL A 91 7.70 12.41 3.09
N GLY A 92 8.04 11.34 2.38
CA GLY A 92 9.40 11.16 1.86
C GLY A 92 9.82 12.25 0.87
N LYS A 93 8.92 12.64 -0.03
CA LYS A 93 9.17 13.72 -1.01
C LYS A 93 9.39 15.07 -0.33
N LEU A 94 8.62 15.39 0.71
CA LEU A 94 8.75 16.63 1.43
C LEU A 94 10.06 16.66 2.23
N HIS A 95 10.36 15.63 2.98
CA HIS A 95 11.51 15.59 3.86
C HIS A 95 12.83 15.44 3.09
N LEU A 96 12.95 14.48 2.17
CA LEU A 96 14.19 14.26 1.40
C LEU A 96 14.27 15.11 0.12
N GLY A 97 13.16 15.27 -0.60
CA GLY A 97 13.17 15.98 -1.88
C GLY A 97 13.14 17.51 -1.74
N LYS A 98 12.40 18.02 -0.75
CA LYS A 98 12.29 19.46 -0.48
C LYS A 98 13.09 19.93 0.74
N HIS A 99 13.78 19.02 1.42
CA HIS A 99 14.58 19.30 2.61
C HIS A 99 13.79 19.96 3.75
N GLN A 100 12.50 19.66 3.85
CA GLN A 100 11.68 20.15 4.95
C GLN A 100 12.04 19.45 6.26
N THR A 101 11.99 20.21 7.34
CA THR A 101 12.09 19.68 8.70
C THR A 101 10.90 18.76 9.01
N LEU A 102 11.00 17.98 10.09
CA LEU A 102 9.88 17.15 10.53
C LEU A 102 8.63 17.99 10.88
N ASP A 103 8.83 19.18 11.45
CA ASP A 103 7.74 20.08 11.83
C ASP A 103 7.04 20.67 10.61
N GLU A 104 7.77 21.17 9.63
CA GLU A 104 7.23 21.66 8.36
C GLU A 104 6.52 20.55 7.59
N THR A 105 7.08 19.34 7.58
CA THR A 105 6.44 18.16 6.96
C THR A 105 5.12 17.83 7.66
N HIS A 106 5.11 17.84 8.99
CA HIS A 106 3.90 17.59 9.79
C HIS A 106 2.82 18.66 9.50
N GLU A 107 3.20 19.92 9.43
CA GLU A 107 2.29 21.04 9.11
C GLU A 107 1.66 20.86 7.73
N THR A 108 2.50 20.63 6.70
CA THR A 108 2.04 20.38 5.32
C THR A 108 1.08 19.19 5.22
N ILE A 109 1.42 18.06 5.86
CA ILE A 109 0.54 16.87 5.85
C ILE A 109 -0.76 17.12 6.61
N SER A 110 -0.71 17.84 7.73
CA SER A 110 -1.90 18.21 8.50
C SER A 110 -2.86 19.06 7.69
N GLU A 111 -2.35 20.05 6.94
CA GLU A 111 -3.14 20.87 6.02
C GLU A 111 -3.79 20.03 4.91
N CYS A 112 -3.05 19.08 4.32
CA CYS A 112 -3.58 18.17 3.29
C CYS A 112 -4.71 17.28 3.82
N LEU A 113 -4.65 16.85 5.09
CA LEU A 113 -5.62 15.94 5.69
C LEU A 113 -6.78 16.67 6.38
N ALA A 114 -6.66 17.96 6.66
CA ALA A 114 -7.70 18.77 7.31
C ALA A 114 -9.08 18.70 6.61
N PRO A 115 -9.18 18.78 5.26
CA PRO A 115 -10.46 18.65 4.56
C PRO A 115 -11.17 17.31 4.76
N LEU A 116 -10.42 16.26 5.11
CA LEU A 116 -10.94 14.93 5.39
C LEU A 116 -11.33 14.73 6.88
N GLY A 117 -11.15 15.76 7.71
CA GLY A 117 -11.36 15.67 9.16
C GLY A 117 -10.36 14.74 9.86
N VAL A 118 -9.19 14.52 9.26
CA VAL A 118 -8.18 13.58 9.78
C VAL A 118 -7.04 14.37 10.43
N SER A 119 -6.73 14.03 11.67
CA SER A 119 -5.55 14.52 12.37
C SER A 119 -4.41 13.53 12.32
N ILE A 120 -3.21 14.03 12.15
CA ILE A 120 -1.96 13.26 12.23
C ILE A 120 -1.06 13.88 13.29
N SER A 121 -0.37 13.05 14.06
CA SER A 121 0.60 13.51 15.03
C SER A 121 2.00 13.57 14.42
N ARG A 122 2.88 14.42 14.98
CA ARG A 122 4.30 14.48 14.60
C ARG A 122 4.98 13.12 14.66
N ARG A 123 4.64 12.30 15.67
CA ARG A 123 5.17 10.95 15.82
C ARG A 123 4.72 10.01 14.69
N GLU A 124 3.47 10.14 14.23
CA GLU A 124 2.99 9.36 13.08
C GLU A 124 3.74 9.76 11.81
N VAL A 125 3.99 11.06 11.59
CA VAL A 125 4.82 11.52 10.45
C VAL A 125 6.21 10.91 10.49
N LEU A 126 6.85 10.84 11.66
CA LEU A 126 8.14 10.18 11.82
C LEU A 126 8.08 8.71 11.43
N TYR A 127 7.06 7.96 11.89
CA TYR A 127 6.88 6.56 11.50
C TYR A 127 6.64 6.37 9.99
N LEU A 128 5.94 7.31 9.35
CA LEU A 128 5.74 7.29 7.89
C LEU A 128 7.07 7.56 7.16
N PHE A 129 7.91 8.43 7.69
CA PHE A 129 9.24 8.68 7.14
C PHE A 129 10.17 7.47 7.29
N ASP A 130 10.14 6.78 8.43
CA ASP A 130 10.88 5.54 8.64
C ASP A 130 10.43 4.46 7.65
N ALA A 131 9.12 4.32 7.43
CA ALA A 131 8.57 3.40 6.45
C ALA A 131 9.02 3.75 5.02
N PHE A 132 9.01 5.03 4.65
CA PHE A 132 9.53 5.50 3.36
C PHE A 132 11.02 5.16 3.20
N SER A 133 11.82 5.38 4.22
CA SER A 133 13.25 5.08 4.22
C SER A 133 13.52 3.57 4.04
N ALA A 134 12.70 2.73 4.66
CA ALA A 134 12.76 1.28 4.48
C ALA A 134 12.42 0.86 3.04
N LEU A 135 11.38 1.47 2.43
CA LEU A 135 11.02 1.25 1.03
C LEU A 135 12.13 1.65 0.06
N LEU A 136 12.80 2.78 0.31
CA LEU A 136 13.95 3.22 -0.50
C LEU A 136 15.10 2.22 -0.45
N ARG A 137 15.47 1.72 0.73
CA ARG A 137 16.50 0.71 0.89
C ARG A 137 16.15 -0.56 0.13
N ALA A 138 14.96 -1.10 0.34
CA ALA A 138 14.50 -2.30 -0.36
C ALA A 138 14.51 -2.14 -1.90
N THR A 139 14.18 -0.94 -2.38
CA THR A 139 14.21 -0.64 -3.83
C THR A 139 15.64 -0.55 -4.36
N SER A 140 16.57 0.00 -3.58
CA SER A 140 17.99 0.07 -3.93
C SER A 140 18.61 -1.32 -4.00
N ASP A 141 18.36 -2.15 -3.00
CA ASP A 141 18.84 -3.54 -2.95
C ASP A 141 18.31 -4.36 -4.14
N LEU A 142 17.04 -4.18 -4.52
CA LEU A 142 16.47 -4.82 -5.69
C LEU A 142 17.10 -4.35 -7.02
N ARG A 143 17.45 -3.06 -7.13
CA ARG A 143 18.14 -2.52 -8.31
C ARG A 143 19.56 -3.07 -8.40
N GLU A 144 20.25 -3.17 -7.29
CA GLU A 144 21.62 -3.71 -7.22
C GLU A 144 21.64 -5.20 -7.57
N ALA A 145 20.72 -5.99 -7.02
CA ALA A 145 20.55 -7.39 -7.37
C ALA A 145 20.21 -7.60 -8.86
N LYS A 146 19.41 -6.70 -9.47
CA LYS A 146 19.13 -6.72 -10.92
C LYS A 146 20.35 -6.33 -11.75
N ARG A 147 21.18 -5.39 -11.30
CA ARG A 147 22.44 -5.00 -11.99
C ARG A 147 23.44 -6.15 -12.05
N ILE A 148 23.54 -6.95 -10.97
CA ILE A 148 24.40 -8.13 -10.94
C ILE A 148 23.94 -9.20 -11.94
N LYS A 149 22.62 -9.38 -12.11
CA LYS A 149 22.04 -10.35 -13.06
C LYS A 149 22.11 -9.91 -14.52
N TYR A 150 22.03 -8.61 -14.78
CA TYR A 150 22.01 -8.03 -16.13
C TYR A 150 22.93 -6.82 -16.17
N PRO A 151 24.23 -7.01 -16.53
CA PRO A 151 25.11 -5.87 -16.73
C PRO A 151 24.50 -5.00 -17.84
N VAL A 152 24.09 -3.79 -17.47
CA VAL A 152 23.56 -2.81 -18.42
C VAL A 152 24.70 -2.45 -19.35
N ARG A 153 24.58 -2.79 -20.64
CA ARG A 153 25.43 -2.22 -21.67
C ARG A 153 25.28 -0.69 -21.59
N GLU A 154 26.37 -0.02 -21.29
CA GLU A 154 26.42 1.43 -21.37
C GLU A 154 25.98 1.84 -22.77
N MET A 155 24.82 2.48 -22.89
CA MET A 155 24.47 3.21 -24.07
C MET A 155 25.31 4.48 -24.09
N VAL A 156 26.45 4.42 -24.76
CA VAL A 156 27.22 5.60 -25.09
C VAL A 156 26.36 6.41 -26.05
N CYS A 157 25.85 7.56 -25.59
CA CYS A 157 25.33 8.58 -26.49
C CYS A 157 26.51 9.06 -27.32
N LYS A 158 26.52 8.68 -28.61
CA LYS A 158 27.40 9.33 -29.59
C LYS A 158 26.78 10.69 -29.88
N GLU A 159 27.59 11.73 -29.66
CA GLU A 159 27.35 13.10 -30.12
C GLU A 159 27.09 13.16 -31.63
#